data_ca261aac47ff85df9c87bb1300cc0f3d
#
_entry.id   ca261aac47ff85df9c87bb1300cc0f3d
#
_cell.length_a   1.000
_cell.length_b   1.000
_cell.length_c   1.000
_cell.angle_alpha   90.00
_cell.angle_beta   90.00
_cell.angle_gamma   90.00
#
_symmetry.space_group_name_H-M   'P 1'
#
loop_
_entity.id
_entity.type
_entity.pdbx_description
1 polymer ?
#
loop_
_entity_poly.entity_id
_entity_poly.type
_entity_poly.pdbx_seq_one_letter_code
_entity_poly.pdbx_strand_id
1 'polypeptide(L)'
;MGELDPMNYILPSIKKLLGIPFDNKHFDIDLILFINTAFATLFQLGVGPKENAYKIESEDNTWNEFIGEEKNIENVKTYVFLKTKLAFDPPSTGAAMQSLKELIKESEWRLNVECDPKPYLLSVEKGGETE
;
A
#
# COMPACT_ATOMS: atom_id res chain seq x y z
N MET A 1 -8.79 21.64 15.73
CA MET A 1 -8.70 21.20 15.29
C MET A 1 -7.73 20.83 15.09
N GLY A 2 -7.62 20.77 15.61
CA GLY A 2 -6.59 20.39 15.49
C GLY A 2 -6.28 20.16 14.32
N GLU A 3 -5.52 20.23 14.10
CA GLU A 3 -5.21 20.09 12.97
C GLU A 3 -5.16 18.82 12.50
N LEU A 4 -5.47 18.61 11.39
CA LEU A 4 -5.46 17.39 10.72
C LEU A 4 -4.04 17.06 10.34
N ASP A 5 -3.60 15.87 10.69
CA ASP A 5 -2.29 15.39 10.30
C ASP A 5 -2.42 14.83 8.89
N PRO A 6 -1.75 15.43 7.89
CA PRO A 6 -1.87 14.94 6.51
C PRO A 6 -1.50 13.48 6.35
N MET A 7 -0.66 12.95 7.24
CA MET A 7 -0.25 11.56 7.12
C MET A 7 -1.36 10.58 7.48
N ASN A 8 -2.47 11.08 8.03
CA ASN A 8 -3.62 10.22 8.28
C ASN A 8 -4.48 10.03 7.03
N TYR A 9 -4.26 10.85 6.02
CA TYR A 9 -5.06 10.84 4.79
C TYR A 9 -4.26 10.19 3.68
N ILE A 10 -4.93 9.39 2.87
CA ILE A 10 -4.23 8.57 1.89
C ILE A 10 -3.56 9.43 0.82
N LEU A 11 -4.32 10.22 0.09
CA LEU A 11 -3.72 11.01 -0.99
C LEU A 11 -2.70 12.02 -0.48
N PRO A 12 -3.00 12.81 0.56
CA PRO A 12 -1.99 13.75 1.05
C PRO A 12 -0.71 13.08 1.52
N SER A 13 -0.81 11.92 2.17
CA SER A 13 0.40 11.25 2.64
C SER A 13 1.26 10.76 1.48
N ILE A 14 0.64 10.25 0.44
CA ILE A 14 1.39 9.81 -0.74
C ILE A 14 2.02 11.00 -1.44
N LYS A 15 1.29 12.12 -1.55
CA LYS A 15 1.86 13.32 -2.14
C LYS A 15 3.07 13.80 -1.36
N LYS A 16 3.00 13.76 -0.02
CA LYS A 16 4.14 14.17 0.78
C LYS A 16 5.36 13.31 0.49
N LEU A 17 5.15 12.00 0.43
CA LEU A 17 6.27 11.09 0.16
C LEU A 17 6.84 11.24 -1.24
N LEU A 18 6.01 11.67 -2.19
CA LEU A 18 6.48 11.92 -3.55
C LEU A 18 7.09 13.31 -3.73
N GLY A 19 6.98 14.15 -2.71
CA GLY A 19 7.51 15.50 -2.81
C GLY A 19 6.59 16.48 -3.52
N ILE A 20 5.30 16.18 -3.57
CA ILE A 20 4.33 17.06 -4.22
C ILE A 20 3.65 17.92 -3.16
N PRO A 21 3.64 19.26 -3.31
CA PRO A 21 2.95 20.12 -2.34
C PRO A 21 1.47 19.78 -2.25
N PHE A 22 0.90 19.93 -1.05
CA PHE A 22 -0.50 19.56 -0.84
C PHE A 22 -1.44 20.41 -1.69
N ASP A 23 -1.09 21.65 -1.96
CA ASP A 23 -1.97 22.53 -2.72
C ASP A 23 -1.81 22.38 -4.23
N ASN A 24 -0.88 21.55 -4.67
CA ASN A 24 -0.74 21.25 -6.09
C ASN A 24 -1.69 20.11 -6.42
N LYS A 25 -2.81 20.44 -7.06
CA LYS A 25 -3.84 19.44 -7.37
C LYS A 25 -3.73 18.89 -8.78
N HIS A 26 -2.71 19.32 -9.49
CA HIS A 26 -2.59 18.99 -10.91
C HIS A 26 -2.55 17.48 -11.17
N PHE A 27 -1.92 16.73 -10.28
CA PHE A 27 -1.74 15.29 -10.47
C PHE A 27 -2.72 14.44 -9.67
N ASP A 28 -3.69 15.06 -9.00
CA ASP A 28 -4.53 14.30 -8.07
C ASP A 28 -5.27 13.16 -8.75
N ILE A 29 -5.83 13.40 -9.93
CA ILE A 29 -6.59 12.35 -10.61
C ILE A 29 -5.69 11.18 -10.98
N ASP A 30 -4.48 11.48 -11.49
CA ASP A 30 -3.54 10.42 -11.84
C ASP A 30 -3.13 9.64 -10.60
N LEU A 31 -2.86 10.35 -9.50
CA LEU A 31 -2.42 9.69 -8.28
C LEU A 31 -3.53 8.81 -7.71
N ILE A 32 -4.77 9.28 -7.75
CA ILE A 32 -5.88 8.48 -7.28
C ILE A 32 -5.98 7.18 -8.09
N LEU A 33 -5.81 7.27 -9.39
CA LEU A 33 -5.83 6.07 -10.22
C LEU A 33 -4.74 5.08 -9.80
N PHE A 34 -3.53 5.56 -9.63
CA PHE A 34 -2.42 4.68 -9.27
C PHE A 34 -2.58 4.10 -7.87
N ILE A 35 -3.06 4.92 -6.95
CA ILE A 35 -3.30 4.46 -5.59
C ILE A 35 -4.37 3.38 -5.59
N ASN A 36 -5.44 3.59 -6.34
CA ASN A 36 -6.51 2.60 -6.39
C ASN A 36 -6.05 1.30 -7.06
N THR A 37 -5.14 1.40 -8.01
CA THR A 37 -4.55 0.20 -8.61
C THR A 37 -3.77 -0.59 -7.56
N ALA A 38 -3.04 0.10 -6.70
CA ALA A 38 -2.33 -0.57 -5.62
C ALA A 38 -3.31 -1.25 -4.66
N PHE A 39 -4.43 -0.59 -4.35
CA PHE A 39 -5.44 -1.20 -3.48
C PHE A 39 -6.06 -2.43 -4.13
N ALA A 40 -6.21 -2.43 -5.46
CA ALA A 40 -6.74 -3.60 -6.14
C ALA A 40 -5.79 -4.79 -5.97
N THR A 41 -4.50 -4.54 -6.06
CA THR A 41 -3.52 -5.60 -5.84
C THR A 41 -3.57 -6.08 -4.39
N LEU A 42 -3.69 -5.16 -3.44
CA LEU A 42 -3.80 -5.54 -2.04
C LEU A 42 -5.02 -6.41 -1.80
N PHE A 43 -6.13 -6.11 -2.47
CA PHE A 43 -7.31 -6.94 -2.36
C PHE A 43 -7.01 -8.38 -2.80
N GLN A 44 -6.27 -8.52 -3.89
CA GLN A 44 -5.89 -9.84 -4.38
C GLN A 44 -4.97 -10.57 -3.42
N LEU A 45 -4.19 -9.83 -2.65
CA LEU A 45 -3.29 -10.42 -1.66
C LEU A 45 -4.00 -10.74 -0.35
N GLY A 46 -5.26 -10.38 -0.24
CA GLY A 46 -6.01 -10.65 0.98
C GLY A 46 -5.90 -9.56 2.02
N VAL A 47 -5.47 -8.38 1.62
CA VAL A 47 -5.26 -7.26 2.54
C VAL A 47 -6.42 -6.28 2.41
N GLY A 48 -7.01 -5.91 3.55
CA GLY A 48 -8.07 -4.91 3.59
C GLY A 48 -9.45 -5.53 3.51
N PRO A 49 -10.44 -4.73 3.11
CA PRO A 49 -11.82 -5.21 3.06
C PRO A 49 -11.95 -6.44 2.15
N LYS A 50 -12.79 -7.36 2.56
CA LYS A 50 -12.86 -8.67 1.89
C LYS A 50 -13.84 -8.71 0.74
N GLU A 51 -14.82 -7.84 0.74
CA GLU A 51 -15.87 -7.92 -0.27
C GLU A 51 -15.51 -7.27 -1.57
N ASN A 52 -14.83 -6.13 -1.50
CA ASN A 52 -14.44 -5.39 -2.68
C ASN A 52 -13.13 -4.70 -2.41
N ALA A 53 -12.37 -4.44 -3.46
CA ALA A 53 -11.16 -3.64 -3.33
C ALA A 53 -11.55 -2.24 -2.85
N TYR A 54 -10.79 -1.72 -1.92
CA TYR A 54 -11.02 -0.37 -1.43
C TYR A 54 -10.58 0.63 -2.50
N LYS A 55 -11.26 1.76 -2.57
CA LYS A 55 -10.91 2.83 -3.50
C LYS A 55 -11.02 4.17 -2.80
N ILE A 56 -10.12 5.08 -3.12
CA ILE A 56 -10.28 6.44 -2.66
C ILE A 56 -10.90 7.26 -3.78
N GLU A 57 -11.58 8.34 -3.41
CA GLU A 57 -12.24 9.21 -4.37
C GLU A 57 -11.71 10.62 -4.30
N SER A 58 -11.08 10.99 -3.20
CA SER A 58 -10.60 12.35 -3.02
C SER A 58 -9.50 12.38 -1.97
N GLU A 59 -9.06 13.60 -1.66
CA GLU A 59 -8.05 13.78 -0.61
C GLU A 59 -8.61 13.57 0.79
N ASP A 60 -9.91 13.38 0.91
CA ASP A 60 -10.54 13.22 2.23
C ASP A 60 -10.56 11.81 2.76
N ASN A 61 -10.21 10.82 1.95
CA ASN A 61 -10.21 9.44 2.39
C ASN A 61 -9.02 9.17 3.32
N THR A 62 -9.24 8.41 4.37
CA THR A 62 -8.22 8.16 5.37
C THR A 62 -7.76 6.72 5.34
N TRP A 63 -6.53 6.50 5.86
CA TRP A 63 -6.02 5.14 5.98
C TRP A 63 -6.89 4.29 6.88
N ASN A 64 -7.47 4.92 7.90
CA ASN A 64 -8.31 4.17 8.82
C ASN A 64 -9.55 3.62 8.14
N GLU A 65 -10.07 4.33 7.13
CA GLU A 65 -11.20 3.82 6.37
C GLU A 65 -10.86 2.52 5.65
N PHE A 66 -9.61 2.40 5.19
CA PHE A 66 -9.21 1.20 4.49
C PHE A 66 -8.94 0.06 5.46
N ILE A 67 -8.14 0.34 6.46
CA ILE A 67 -7.63 -0.71 7.31
C ILE A 67 -8.43 -0.96 8.57
N GLY A 68 -8.98 0.09 9.12
CA GLY A 68 -9.62 -0.03 10.42
C GLY A 68 -8.58 -0.33 11.47
N GLU A 69 -8.62 -1.52 12.00
CA GLU A 69 -7.73 -1.88 13.09
C GLU A 69 -6.61 -2.82 12.67
N GLU A 70 -6.31 -2.86 11.39
CA GLU A 70 -5.22 -3.71 10.92
C GLU A 70 -3.91 -3.35 11.59
N LYS A 71 -3.10 -4.35 11.84
CA LYS A 71 -1.84 -4.14 12.54
C LYS A 71 -0.70 -3.81 11.62
N ASN A 72 -0.83 -4.09 10.34
CA ASN A 72 0.27 -3.90 9.40
C ASN A 72 0.10 -2.67 8.56
N ILE A 73 -0.49 -1.61 9.14
CA ILE A 73 -0.77 -0.38 8.41
C ILE A 73 0.50 0.22 7.80
N GLU A 74 1.62 0.15 8.49
CA GLU A 74 2.84 0.75 7.96
C GLU A 74 3.31 0.01 6.71
N ASN A 75 3.17 -1.30 6.69
CA ASN A 75 3.52 -2.06 5.49
C ASN A 75 2.59 -1.75 4.34
N VAL A 76 1.31 -1.52 4.63
CA VAL A 76 0.36 -1.15 3.60
C VAL A 76 0.70 0.22 3.03
N LYS A 77 0.99 1.19 3.89
CA LYS A 77 1.35 2.53 3.42
C LYS A 77 2.59 2.48 2.54
N THR A 78 3.58 1.71 2.96
CA THR A 78 4.81 1.56 2.20
C THR A 78 4.52 0.96 0.83
N TYR A 79 3.70 -0.08 0.80
CA TYR A 79 3.38 -0.74 -0.46
C TYR A 79 2.66 0.21 -1.42
N VAL A 80 1.65 0.92 -0.92
CA VAL A 80 0.89 1.85 -1.78
C VAL A 80 1.82 2.93 -2.32
N PHE A 81 2.72 3.45 -1.47
CA PHE A 81 3.67 4.45 -1.93
C PHE A 81 4.58 3.90 -3.02
N LEU A 82 5.15 2.71 -2.79
CA LEU A 82 6.10 2.14 -3.76
C LEU A 82 5.43 1.88 -5.11
N LYS A 83 4.22 1.35 -5.10
CA LYS A 83 3.50 1.10 -6.34
C LYS A 83 3.16 2.40 -7.05
N THR A 84 2.74 3.41 -6.30
CA THR A 84 2.40 4.69 -6.88
C THR A 84 3.64 5.36 -7.46
N LYS A 85 4.76 5.29 -6.76
CA LYS A 85 5.99 5.86 -7.26
C LYS A 85 6.43 5.19 -8.55
N LEU A 86 6.33 3.86 -8.61
CA LEU A 86 6.71 3.15 -9.82
C LEU A 86 5.88 3.61 -11.03
N ALA A 87 4.59 3.86 -10.81
CA ALA A 87 3.71 4.26 -11.90
C ALA A 87 3.82 5.74 -12.24
N PHE A 88 3.97 6.58 -11.23
CA PHE A 88 3.90 8.03 -11.43
C PHE A 88 5.27 8.68 -11.65
N ASP A 89 6.26 8.24 -10.90
CA ASP A 89 7.58 8.89 -10.92
C ASP A 89 8.66 7.84 -10.77
N PRO A 90 8.82 6.97 -11.78
CA PRO A 90 9.79 5.88 -11.67
C PRO A 90 11.22 6.41 -11.68
N PRO A 91 12.15 5.68 -11.04
CA PRO A 91 13.54 6.09 -11.07
C PRO A 91 14.07 6.08 -12.50
N SER A 92 15.06 6.93 -12.76
CA SER A 92 15.58 7.09 -14.10
C SER A 92 16.74 6.13 -14.43
N THR A 93 17.34 5.51 -13.43
CA THR A 93 18.46 4.60 -13.68
C THR A 93 17.99 3.15 -13.56
N GLY A 94 18.68 2.26 -14.27
CA GLY A 94 18.33 0.85 -14.22
C GLY A 94 18.52 0.25 -12.84
N ALA A 95 19.59 0.64 -12.16
CA ALA A 95 19.86 0.10 -10.82
C ALA A 95 18.77 0.53 -9.83
N ALA A 96 18.39 1.80 -9.87
CA ALA A 96 17.35 2.28 -8.96
C ALA A 96 16.00 1.66 -9.28
N MET A 97 15.70 1.47 -10.56
CA MET A 97 14.46 0.83 -10.96
C MET A 97 14.41 -0.60 -10.45
N GLN A 98 15.51 -1.33 -10.59
CA GLN A 98 15.56 -2.70 -10.12
C GLN A 98 15.37 -2.77 -8.60
N SER A 99 16.03 -1.86 -7.87
CA SER A 99 15.87 -1.81 -6.43
C SER A 99 14.42 -1.55 -6.03
N LEU A 100 13.76 -0.62 -6.73
CA LEU A 100 12.37 -0.31 -6.44
C LEU A 100 11.49 -1.54 -6.66
N LYS A 101 11.70 -2.23 -7.78
CA LYS A 101 10.90 -3.41 -8.07
C LYS A 101 11.12 -4.51 -7.04
N GLU A 102 12.35 -4.65 -6.57
CA GLU A 102 12.62 -5.66 -5.55
C GLU A 102 11.96 -5.31 -4.22
N LEU A 103 11.96 -4.02 -3.87
CA LEU A 103 11.27 -3.59 -2.66
C LEU A 103 9.76 -3.86 -2.75
N ILE A 104 9.19 -3.65 -3.92
CA ILE A 104 7.77 -3.91 -4.12
C ILE A 104 7.48 -5.40 -3.94
N LYS A 105 8.31 -6.26 -4.53
CA LYS A 105 8.11 -7.70 -4.40
C LYS A 105 8.26 -8.16 -2.96
N GLU A 106 9.24 -7.63 -2.25
CA GLU A 106 9.42 -7.97 -0.86
C GLU A 106 8.22 -7.52 -0.03
N SER A 107 7.72 -6.33 -0.32
CA SER A 107 6.56 -5.80 0.40
C SER A 107 5.33 -6.67 0.15
N GLU A 108 5.14 -7.10 -1.09
CA GLU A 108 4.01 -7.99 -1.41
C GLU A 108 4.12 -9.30 -0.66
N TRP A 109 5.31 -9.85 -0.60
CA TRP A 109 5.51 -11.10 0.10
C TRP A 109 5.18 -10.97 1.58
N ARG A 110 5.67 -9.88 2.20
CA ARG A 110 5.41 -9.67 3.62
C ARG A 110 3.93 -9.52 3.91
N LEU A 111 3.24 -8.72 3.09
CA LEU A 111 1.81 -8.51 3.30
C LEU A 111 1.02 -9.78 3.09
N ASN A 112 1.40 -10.56 2.10
CA ASN A 112 0.70 -11.81 1.84
C ASN A 112 0.88 -12.77 3.01
N VAL A 113 2.10 -12.88 3.52
CA VAL A 113 2.36 -13.77 4.64
C VAL A 113 1.61 -13.33 5.89
N GLU A 114 1.61 -12.02 6.16
CA GLU A 114 0.98 -11.52 7.37
C GLU A 114 -0.54 -11.68 7.35
N CYS A 115 -1.12 -11.59 6.17
CA CYS A 115 -2.57 -11.69 6.07
C CYS A 115 -3.07 -13.07 5.74
N ASP A 116 -2.16 -13.99 5.48
CA ASP A 116 -2.51 -15.34 5.09
C ASP A 116 -2.77 -16.18 6.33
N PRO A 117 -3.99 -16.66 6.51
CA PRO A 117 -4.29 -17.46 7.69
C PRO A 117 -3.82 -18.89 7.58
N LYS A 118 -3.02 -19.18 6.59
CA LYS A 118 -2.67 -20.51 6.30
C LYS A 118 -1.96 -21.20 7.39
N PRO A 119 -2.38 -22.35 7.72
CA PRO A 119 -1.74 -23.09 8.75
C PRO A 119 -0.44 -23.73 8.33
N TYR A 120 -0.03 -23.55 7.09
CA TYR A 120 1.24 -24.15 6.77
C TYR A 120 2.34 -23.50 7.59
N LEU A 121 2.07 -22.33 8.03
CA LEU A 121 2.97 -21.72 8.93
C LEU A 121 2.92 -22.42 10.26
N LEU A 122 1.85 -23.13 10.46
CA LEU A 122 1.64 -23.84 11.66
C LEU A 122 2.01 -25.24 11.46
N SER A 123 1.83 -25.70 10.31
CA SER A 123 2.12 -27.01 10.03
C SER A 123 3.48 -27.16 9.53
N VAL A 124 3.83 -27.00 9.44
CA VAL A 124 4.92 -27.10 8.90
C VAL A 124 5.63 -27.12 9.83
N GLU A 125 4.63 -27.07 10.04
CA GLU A 125 4.96 -27.00 10.31
C GLU A 125 4.94 -27.51 10.68
N LYS A 126 4.54 -28.14 10.87
CA LYS A 126 4.52 -28.61 10.69
C LYS A 126 5.02 -28.89 10.49
N GLY A 127 5.10 -29.19 10.48
CA GLY A 127 5.70 -29.52 10.01
C GLY A 127 5.87 -29.73 10.29
N GLY A 128 5.85 -30.13 10.42
CA GLY A 128 6.09 -30.37 10.23
C GLY A 128 5.69 -30.55 10.52
N GLU A 129 5.39 -30.80 10.47
CA GLU A 129 5.11 -31.08 10.29
C GLU A 129 4.94 -31.20 10.14
N THR A 130 4.73 -31.65 10.34
CA THR A 130 4.65 -31.92 9.92
C THR A 130 4.62 -32.06 9.72
N GLU A 131 4.27 -32.39 9.73
CA GLU A 131 4.31 -32.56 9.33
C GLU A 131 4.55 -32.73 9.28
#